data_a52ba27d6557582d05395a813cdc12d5
#
_entry.id   a52ba27d6557582d05395a813cdc12d5
#
_cell.length_a   1.000
_cell.length_b   1.000
_cell.length_c   1.000
_cell.angle_alpha   90.00
_cell.angle_beta   90.00
_cell.angle_gamma   90.00
#
_symmetry.space_group_name_H-M   'P 1'
#
loop_
_entity.id
_entity.type
_entity.pdbx_description
1 polymer ?
#
loop_
_entity_poly.entity_id
_entity_poly.type
_entity_poly.pdbx_seq_one_letter_code
_entity_poly.pdbx_strand_id
1 'polypeptide(L)'
;VPFGGRDALHFLRLAEIQGGEKILINGAGGSIGVFAVQLAKYFGAEVTAVDSGEKLKILREIGADYVIDYTKEDFTKSNQVYDIIFDIIGKISFSKSNKVLKKNGTYLLANPLSQMIRGLWVKMTSKRKVIMQTASGTVKDLIFLRKLIEAGELKTVIDRSYPLEEIVEAHKYVETGRKKGNLVIAVGDNNKPKV
;
A
#
# COMPACT_ATOMS: atom_id res chain seq x y z
N VAL A 1 -0.31 -6.89 -10.73
CA VAL A 1 0.99 -7.13 -10.09
C VAL A 1 2.07 -6.17 -10.60
N PRO A 2 2.22 -5.90 -11.92
CA PRO A 2 3.39 -5.15 -12.40
C PRO A 2 3.57 -3.77 -11.77
N PHE A 3 2.50 -3.02 -11.55
CA PHE A 3 2.57 -1.69 -10.93
C PHE A 3 2.50 -1.77 -9.41
N GLY A 4 1.37 -2.17 -8.84
CA GLY A 4 1.16 -2.13 -7.39
C GLY A 4 2.17 -2.97 -6.59
N GLY A 5 2.51 -4.17 -7.05
CA GLY A 5 3.50 -5.03 -6.41
C GLY A 5 4.91 -4.48 -6.48
N ARG A 6 5.30 -3.96 -7.66
CA ARG A 6 6.60 -3.33 -7.87
C ARG A 6 6.78 -2.09 -6.99
N ASP A 7 5.76 -1.23 -6.96
CA ASP A 7 5.80 0.01 -6.19
C ASP A 7 5.85 -0.29 -4.68
N ALA A 8 5.05 -1.24 -4.21
CA ALA A 8 5.10 -1.70 -2.82
C ALA A 8 6.49 -2.23 -2.44
N LEU A 9 7.06 -3.12 -3.27
CA LEU A 9 8.39 -3.69 -3.05
C LEU A 9 9.48 -2.62 -3.02
N HIS A 10 9.43 -1.66 -3.94
CA HIS A 10 10.36 -0.55 -4.01
C HIS A 10 10.40 0.26 -2.71
N PHE A 11 9.24 0.71 -2.23
CA PHE A 11 9.16 1.52 -1.01
C PHE A 11 9.58 0.74 0.24
N LEU A 12 9.17 -0.52 0.38
CA LEU A 12 9.55 -1.35 1.52
C LEU A 12 11.06 -1.61 1.56
N ARG A 13 11.71 -1.82 0.42
CA ARG A 13 13.18 -1.94 0.34
C ARG A 13 13.90 -0.64 0.68
N LEU A 14 13.37 0.51 0.25
CA LEU A 14 13.93 1.82 0.63
C LEU A 14 13.80 2.12 2.12
N ALA A 15 12.74 1.61 2.74
CA ALA A 15 12.60 1.68 4.19
C ALA A 15 13.58 0.75 4.92
N GLU A 16 14.17 -0.22 4.19
CA GLU A 16 15.03 -1.25 4.78
C GLU A 16 14.29 -2.07 5.86
N ILE A 17 12.99 -2.36 5.60
CA ILE A 17 12.10 -3.03 6.55
C ILE A 17 12.72 -4.31 7.10
N GLN A 18 12.66 -4.48 8.43
CA GLN A 18 13.23 -5.62 9.15
C GLN A 18 12.13 -6.43 9.85
N GLY A 19 12.44 -7.70 10.13
CA GLY A 19 11.56 -8.55 10.94
C GLY A 19 11.34 -7.97 12.34
N GLY A 20 10.09 -8.02 12.80
CA GLY A 20 9.66 -7.48 14.11
C GLY A 20 9.37 -5.98 14.13
N GLU A 21 9.64 -5.23 13.05
CA GLU A 21 9.25 -3.83 12.98
C GLU A 21 7.74 -3.67 12.82
N LYS A 22 7.20 -2.60 13.38
CA LYS A 22 5.79 -2.21 13.26
C LYS A 22 5.61 -1.24 12.11
N ILE A 23 4.83 -1.66 11.10
CA ILE A 23 4.50 -0.80 9.96
C ILE A 23 3.00 -0.46 9.94
N LEU A 24 2.68 0.83 9.73
CA LEU A 24 1.34 1.27 9.38
C LEU A 24 1.27 1.58 7.89
N ILE A 25 0.27 1.00 7.21
CA ILE A 25 0.03 1.19 5.77
C ILE A 25 -1.31 1.91 5.59
N ASN A 26 -1.27 3.18 5.16
CA ASN A 26 -2.46 3.99 4.89
C ASN A 26 -2.86 3.89 3.41
N GLY A 27 -4.11 3.47 3.14
CA GLY A 27 -4.60 3.11 1.81
C GLY A 27 -4.30 1.65 1.46
N ALA A 28 -4.30 0.80 2.49
CA ALA A 28 -3.91 -0.61 2.40
C ALA A 28 -4.79 -1.44 1.46
N GLY A 29 -6.06 -1.07 1.27
CA GLY A 29 -7.00 -1.78 0.40
C GLY A 29 -6.92 -1.41 -1.09
N GLY A 30 -6.00 -0.53 -1.48
CA GLY A 30 -5.75 -0.16 -2.88
C GLY A 30 -4.77 -1.09 -3.59
N SER A 31 -4.48 -0.81 -4.89
CA SER A 31 -3.60 -1.66 -5.72
C SER A 31 -2.18 -1.81 -5.16
N ILE A 32 -1.59 -0.75 -4.60
CA ILE A 32 -0.27 -0.81 -3.96
C ILE A 32 -0.39 -1.45 -2.58
N GLY A 33 -1.43 -1.06 -1.83
CA GLY A 33 -1.59 -1.41 -0.43
C GLY A 33 -1.74 -2.90 -0.18
N VAL A 34 -2.53 -3.61 -1.00
CA VAL A 34 -2.73 -5.07 -0.84
C VAL A 34 -1.44 -5.86 -1.05
N PHE A 35 -0.51 -5.37 -1.87
CA PHE A 35 0.82 -5.96 -2.01
C PHE A 35 1.75 -5.50 -0.89
N ALA A 36 1.64 -4.25 -0.44
CA ALA A 36 2.46 -3.74 0.66
C ALA A 36 2.20 -4.50 1.96
N VAL A 37 0.93 -4.81 2.28
CA VAL A 37 0.57 -5.65 3.42
C VAL A 37 1.26 -7.01 3.36
N GLN A 38 1.11 -7.75 2.25
CA GLN A 38 1.66 -9.08 2.09
C GLN A 38 3.19 -9.09 2.08
N LEU A 39 3.81 -8.13 1.37
CA LEU A 39 5.27 -8.03 1.32
C LEU A 39 5.85 -7.64 2.68
N ALA A 40 5.21 -6.74 3.44
CA ALA A 40 5.64 -6.41 4.79
C ALA A 40 5.56 -7.64 5.72
N LYS A 41 4.49 -8.45 5.60
CA LYS A 41 4.39 -9.73 6.32
C LYS A 41 5.48 -10.70 5.89
N TYR A 42 5.76 -10.83 4.60
CA TYR A 42 6.84 -11.67 4.08
C TYR A 42 8.21 -11.27 4.65
N PHE A 43 8.45 -9.96 4.86
CA PHE A 43 9.65 -9.46 5.53
C PHE A 43 9.61 -9.56 7.05
N GLY A 44 8.56 -10.16 7.63
CA GLY A 44 8.44 -10.43 9.06
C GLY A 44 7.96 -9.26 9.93
N ALA A 45 7.39 -8.21 9.34
CA ALA A 45 6.88 -7.06 10.08
C ALA A 45 5.51 -7.33 10.73
N GLU A 46 5.20 -6.57 11.78
CA GLU A 46 3.84 -6.43 12.35
C GLU A 46 3.10 -5.34 11.58
N VAL A 47 2.02 -5.70 10.90
CA VAL A 47 1.32 -4.83 9.95
C VAL A 47 0.00 -4.31 10.50
N THR A 48 -0.11 -2.99 10.60
CA THR A 48 -1.38 -2.27 10.80
C THR A 48 -1.85 -1.68 9.47
N ALA A 49 -2.98 -2.17 8.95
CA ALA A 49 -3.55 -1.73 7.70
C ALA A 49 -4.71 -0.75 7.92
N VAL A 50 -4.66 0.42 7.28
CA VAL A 50 -5.69 1.47 7.39
C VAL A 50 -6.41 1.61 6.06
N ASP A 51 -7.75 1.46 6.07
CA ASP A 51 -8.62 1.74 4.92
C ASP A 51 -10.08 1.91 5.40
N SER A 52 -11.05 2.03 4.49
CA SER A 52 -12.49 2.06 4.82
C SER A 52 -13.00 0.68 5.27
N GLY A 53 -14.06 0.67 6.09
CA GLY A 53 -14.63 -0.55 6.68
C GLY A 53 -14.93 -1.68 5.71
N GLU A 54 -15.35 -1.35 4.48
CA GLU A 54 -15.64 -2.32 3.42
C GLU A 54 -14.43 -3.17 2.98
N LYS A 55 -13.21 -2.69 3.24
CA LYS A 55 -11.95 -3.34 2.82
C LYS A 55 -11.26 -4.10 3.95
N LEU A 56 -11.69 -3.90 5.21
CA LEU A 56 -10.99 -4.48 6.36
C LEU A 56 -10.97 -6.01 6.37
N LYS A 57 -12.03 -6.64 5.86
CA LYS A 57 -12.09 -8.10 5.78
C LYS A 57 -10.94 -8.66 4.93
N ILE A 58 -10.81 -8.17 3.70
CA ILE A 58 -9.74 -8.62 2.79
C ILE A 58 -8.34 -8.30 3.34
N LEU A 59 -8.18 -7.20 4.06
CA LEU A 59 -6.89 -6.84 4.66
C LEU A 59 -6.45 -7.85 5.73
N ARG A 60 -7.38 -8.37 6.54
CA ARG A 60 -7.08 -9.48 7.48
C ARG A 60 -6.76 -10.77 6.74
N GLU A 61 -7.53 -11.10 5.70
CA GLU A 61 -7.33 -12.32 4.89
C GLU A 61 -5.96 -12.37 4.20
N ILE A 62 -5.39 -11.21 3.84
CA ILE A 62 -4.06 -11.12 3.24
C ILE A 62 -2.94 -10.90 4.26
N GLY A 63 -3.23 -11.02 5.56
CA GLY A 63 -2.24 -11.12 6.62
C GLY A 63 -1.98 -9.87 7.45
N ALA A 64 -2.80 -8.82 7.38
CA ALA A 64 -2.67 -7.70 8.32
C ALA A 64 -2.96 -8.16 9.75
N ASP A 65 -2.06 -7.85 10.69
CA ASP A 65 -2.21 -8.18 12.11
C ASP A 65 -3.30 -7.31 12.75
N TYR A 66 -3.34 -6.03 12.38
CA TYR A 66 -4.36 -5.07 12.84
C TYR A 66 -4.95 -4.33 11.65
N VAL A 67 -6.23 -3.95 11.78
CA VAL A 67 -6.91 -3.13 10.78
C VAL A 67 -7.63 -1.97 11.43
N ILE A 68 -7.57 -0.81 10.81
CA ILE A 68 -8.16 0.44 11.27
C ILE A 68 -9.12 0.98 10.21
N ASP A 69 -10.37 1.24 10.59
CA ASP A 69 -11.35 1.94 9.77
C ASP A 69 -11.18 3.44 9.95
N TYR A 70 -10.56 4.12 8.98
CA TYR A 70 -10.34 5.56 9.06
C TYR A 70 -11.64 6.38 9.07
N THR A 71 -12.79 5.77 8.72
CA THR A 71 -14.10 6.43 8.77
C THR A 71 -14.66 6.50 10.19
N LYS A 72 -14.12 5.68 11.12
CA LYS A 72 -14.57 5.56 12.50
C LYS A 72 -13.54 6.06 13.49
N GLU A 73 -12.26 5.89 13.20
CA GLU A 73 -11.19 6.29 14.11
C GLU A 73 -9.99 6.94 13.39
N ASP A 74 -9.38 7.90 14.06
CA ASP A 74 -8.18 8.59 13.62
C ASP A 74 -6.96 7.90 14.23
N PHE A 75 -6.25 7.09 13.46
CA PHE A 75 -5.07 6.37 13.93
C PHE A 75 -3.96 7.29 14.46
N THR A 76 -3.93 8.57 14.04
CA THR A 76 -2.94 9.55 14.53
C THR A 76 -3.18 10.00 15.97
N LYS A 77 -4.29 9.58 16.57
CA LYS A 77 -4.65 9.79 17.97
C LYS A 77 -4.44 8.55 18.84
N SER A 78 -4.01 7.44 18.24
CA SER A 78 -3.74 6.21 18.98
C SER A 78 -2.45 6.34 19.81
N ASN A 79 -2.33 5.50 20.85
CA ASN A 79 -1.11 5.39 21.64
C ASN A 79 -0.08 4.44 21.00
N GLN A 80 -0.41 3.84 19.87
CA GLN A 80 0.51 2.98 19.12
C GLN A 80 1.57 3.81 18.40
N VAL A 81 2.79 3.32 18.38
CA VAL A 81 3.90 3.93 17.65
C VAL A 81 4.50 2.94 16.66
N TYR A 82 4.87 3.43 15.50
CA TYR A 82 5.33 2.63 14.37
C TYR A 82 6.79 2.95 14.02
N ASP A 83 7.51 1.94 13.55
CA ASP A 83 8.84 2.08 12.98
C ASP A 83 8.76 2.70 11.59
N ILE A 84 7.73 2.28 10.83
CA ILE A 84 7.50 2.71 9.45
C ILE A 84 6.05 3.15 9.29
N ILE A 85 5.82 4.28 8.63
CA ILE A 85 4.51 4.67 8.12
C ILE A 85 4.59 4.75 6.62
N PHE A 86 3.79 3.94 5.92
CA PHE A 86 3.67 3.97 4.47
C PHE A 86 2.34 4.65 4.08
N ASP A 87 2.41 5.92 3.73
CA ASP A 87 1.25 6.71 3.28
C ASP A 87 1.15 6.67 1.75
N ILE A 88 0.25 5.81 1.25
CA ILE A 88 0.01 5.62 -0.19
C ILE A 88 -0.92 6.72 -0.72
N ILE A 89 -1.85 7.20 0.10
CA ILE A 89 -2.87 8.19 -0.29
C ILE A 89 -2.31 9.60 -0.30
N GLY A 90 -1.41 9.93 0.64
CA GLY A 90 -0.80 11.25 0.75
C GLY A 90 -1.75 12.35 1.27
N LYS A 91 -2.88 11.99 1.88
CA LYS A 91 -3.86 12.97 2.41
C LYS A 91 -3.62 13.33 3.88
N ILE A 92 -2.81 12.57 4.60
CA ILE A 92 -2.55 12.82 6.02
C ILE A 92 -1.41 13.82 6.16
N SER A 93 -1.58 14.79 7.04
CA SER A 93 -0.48 15.72 7.28
C SER A 93 0.66 15.00 8.02
N PHE A 94 1.88 15.20 7.59
CA PHE A 94 3.07 14.64 8.22
C PHE A 94 3.12 14.96 9.73
N SER A 95 2.72 16.17 10.14
CA SER A 95 2.74 16.55 11.55
C SER A 95 1.80 15.68 12.42
N LYS A 96 0.70 15.18 11.85
CA LYS A 96 -0.19 14.22 12.53
C LYS A 96 0.43 12.84 12.58
N SER A 97 0.93 12.32 11.44
CA SER A 97 1.60 11.02 11.36
C SER A 97 2.83 10.96 12.26
N ASN A 98 3.51 12.10 12.44
CA ASN A 98 4.69 12.24 13.27
C ASN A 98 4.44 11.90 14.77
N LYS A 99 3.20 12.00 15.25
CA LYS A 99 2.85 11.67 16.65
C LYS A 99 2.92 10.17 16.91
N VAL A 100 2.64 9.37 15.90
CA VAL A 100 2.61 7.90 15.98
C VAL A 100 3.80 7.25 15.28
N LEU A 101 4.78 8.03 14.82
CA LEU A 101 6.04 7.55 14.25
C LEU A 101 7.16 7.64 15.29
N LYS A 102 7.92 6.57 15.48
CA LYS A 102 9.10 6.55 16.39
C LYS A 102 10.11 7.65 16.02
N LYS A 103 10.96 8.06 16.98
CA LYS A 103 11.95 9.13 16.77
C LYS A 103 12.88 8.88 15.58
N ASN A 104 13.28 7.63 15.38
CA ASN A 104 14.14 7.20 14.26
C ASN A 104 13.34 6.49 13.16
N GLY A 105 12.01 6.65 13.15
CA GLY A 105 11.14 5.97 12.22
C GLY A 105 11.21 6.54 10.80
N THR A 106 10.76 5.74 9.84
CA THR A 106 10.74 6.06 8.41
C THR A 106 9.32 6.38 7.95
N TYR A 107 9.15 7.53 7.29
CA TYR A 107 7.89 7.90 6.63
C TYR A 107 8.04 7.76 5.12
N LEU A 108 7.22 6.91 4.51
CA LEU A 108 7.18 6.67 3.07
C LEU A 108 5.95 7.35 2.48
N LEU A 109 6.13 8.12 1.43
CA LEU A 109 5.05 8.77 0.70
C LEU A 109 5.10 8.37 -0.78
N ALA A 110 4.10 7.59 -1.23
CA ALA A 110 4.03 7.10 -2.61
C ALA A 110 3.47 8.14 -3.59
N ASN A 111 2.80 9.19 -3.11
CA ASN A 111 2.23 10.26 -3.95
C ASN A 111 2.82 11.61 -3.59
N PRO A 112 3.99 11.97 -4.14
CA PRO A 112 4.69 13.20 -3.78
C PRO A 112 4.04 14.48 -4.31
N LEU A 113 3.21 14.43 -5.37
CA LEU A 113 2.65 15.62 -6.01
C LEU A 113 1.80 16.47 -5.07
N SER A 114 1.10 15.85 -4.11
CA SER A 114 0.21 16.57 -3.20
C SER A 114 0.93 17.27 -2.04
N GLN A 115 2.22 16.98 -1.79
CA GLN A 115 2.93 17.45 -0.60
C GLN A 115 4.38 17.92 -0.84
N MET A 116 4.81 18.14 -2.08
CA MET A 116 6.20 18.52 -2.40
C MET A 116 6.73 19.71 -1.59
N ILE A 117 5.92 20.74 -1.38
CA ILE A 117 6.34 21.96 -0.64
C ILE A 117 6.44 21.69 0.86
N ARG A 118 5.54 20.87 1.43
CA ARG A 118 5.56 20.51 2.86
C ARG A 118 6.65 19.53 3.22
N GLY A 119 7.02 18.63 2.30
CA GLY A 119 8.04 17.61 2.53
C GLY A 119 9.45 18.18 2.69
N LEU A 120 9.74 19.28 1.99
CA LEU A 120 11.05 19.95 2.12
C LEU A 120 11.27 20.51 3.55
N TRP A 121 10.25 21.10 4.15
CA TRP A 121 10.30 21.61 5.53
C TRP A 121 10.47 20.48 6.55
N VAL A 122 9.84 19.35 6.32
CA VAL A 122 9.92 18.19 7.21
C VAL A 122 11.33 17.56 7.21
N LYS A 123 11.96 17.48 6.04
CA LYS A 123 13.30 16.95 5.87
C LYS A 123 14.36 17.80 6.62
N MET A 124 14.09 19.08 6.79
CA MET A 124 14.99 20.01 7.48
C MET A 124 14.83 20.03 9.01
N THR A 125 13.67 19.66 9.54
CA THR A 125 13.34 19.87 10.97
C THR A 125 13.21 18.59 11.79
N SER A 126 13.21 17.41 11.18
CA SER A 126 13.07 16.14 11.90
C SER A 126 14.28 15.23 11.72
N LYS A 127 14.67 14.51 12.79
CA LYS A 127 15.69 13.43 12.73
C LYS A 127 15.14 12.16 12.04
N ARG A 128 13.91 12.19 11.51
CA ARG A 128 13.22 11.05 10.90
C ARG A 128 13.60 10.92 9.41
N LYS A 129 13.70 9.68 8.94
CA LYS A 129 13.92 9.39 7.52
C LYS A 129 12.60 9.60 6.77
N VAL A 130 12.55 10.58 5.85
CA VAL A 130 11.38 10.82 5.00
C VAL A 130 11.75 10.50 3.56
N ILE A 131 11.06 9.53 2.97
CA ILE A 131 11.26 9.06 1.61
C ILE A 131 10.05 9.48 0.78
N MET A 132 10.29 10.39 -0.15
CA MET A 132 9.28 10.90 -1.08
C MET A 132 9.89 10.84 -2.47
N GLN A 133 9.45 9.87 -3.25
CA GLN A 133 9.90 9.71 -4.63
C GLN A 133 8.90 8.90 -5.44
N THR A 134 9.07 8.90 -6.76
CA THR A 134 8.35 8.01 -7.65
C THR A 134 8.99 6.61 -7.58
N ALA A 135 8.16 5.58 -7.53
CA ALA A 135 8.66 4.21 -7.55
C ALA A 135 9.40 3.92 -8.86
N SER A 136 10.56 3.32 -8.74
CA SER A 136 11.31 2.72 -9.84
C SER A 136 11.33 1.21 -9.65
N GLY A 137 11.42 0.46 -10.74
CA GLY A 137 11.46 -0.99 -10.66
C GLY A 137 12.35 -1.58 -11.73
N THR A 138 12.93 -2.71 -11.43
CA THR A 138 13.82 -3.46 -12.32
C THR A 138 13.17 -4.78 -12.75
N VAL A 139 13.71 -5.42 -13.77
CA VAL A 139 13.32 -6.77 -14.16
C VAL A 139 13.53 -7.77 -13.01
N LYS A 140 14.57 -7.57 -12.19
CA LYS A 140 14.83 -8.40 -11.00
C LYS A 140 13.68 -8.34 -9.98
N ASP A 141 13.05 -7.17 -9.82
CA ASP A 141 11.91 -7.01 -8.92
C ASP A 141 10.68 -7.79 -9.41
N LEU A 142 10.43 -7.75 -10.73
CA LEU A 142 9.33 -8.53 -11.32
C LEU A 142 9.58 -10.04 -11.20
N ILE A 143 10.83 -10.50 -11.39
CA ILE A 143 11.20 -11.91 -11.18
C ILE A 143 11.00 -12.30 -9.71
N PHE A 144 11.38 -11.45 -8.77
CA PHE A 144 11.17 -11.69 -7.34
C PHE A 144 9.68 -11.83 -7.01
N LEU A 145 8.86 -10.87 -7.46
CA LEU A 145 7.40 -10.91 -7.25
C LEU A 145 6.76 -12.15 -7.88
N ARG A 146 7.20 -12.54 -9.09
CA ARG A 146 6.73 -13.76 -9.73
C ARG A 146 7.02 -15.00 -8.88
N LYS A 147 8.24 -15.13 -8.35
CA LYS A 147 8.61 -16.24 -7.48
C LYS A 147 7.74 -16.32 -6.23
N LEU A 148 7.41 -15.18 -5.61
CA LEU A 148 6.51 -15.16 -4.45
C LEU A 148 5.08 -15.60 -4.81
N ILE A 149 4.60 -15.24 -6.00
CA ILE A 149 3.27 -15.67 -6.47
C ILE A 149 3.28 -17.18 -6.75
N GLU A 150 4.30 -17.69 -7.43
CA GLU A 150 4.47 -19.12 -7.72
C GLU A 150 4.58 -19.97 -6.43
N ALA A 151 5.19 -19.40 -5.37
CA ALA A 151 5.28 -20.02 -4.05
C ALA A 151 4.00 -19.88 -3.20
N GLY A 152 2.99 -19.13 -3.65
CA GLY A 152 1.76 -18.86 -2.88
C GLY A 152 1.91 -17.83 -1.75
N GLU A 153 3.09 -17.22 -1.60
CA GLU A 153 3.39 -16.21 -0.58
C GLU A 153 2.82 -14.82 -0.91
N LEU A 154 2.50 -14.57 -2.18
CA LEU A 154 1.92 -13.33 -2.65
C LEU A 154 0.69 -13.61 -3.50
N LYS A 155 -0.48 -13.13 -3.06
CA LYS A 155 -1.75 -13.31 -3.75
C LYS A 155 -2.19 -12.02 -4.45
N THR A 156 -2.69 -12.13 -5.67
CA THR A 156 -3.30 -11.01 -6.36
C THR A 156 -4.74 -10.83 -5.91
N VAL A 157 -5.03 -9.72 -5.24
CA VAL A 157 -6.41 -9.35 -4.89
C VAL A 157 -7.06 -8.72 -6.12
N ILE A 158 -8.01 -9.44 -6.72
CA ILE A 158 -8.83 -8.97 -7.86
C ILE A 158 -10.23 -8.69 -7.34
N ASP A 159 -10.68 -7.45 -7.48
CA ASP A 159 -12.02 -7.02 -7.09
C ASP A 159 -13.05 -7.37 -8.17
N ARG A 160 -12.76 -6.97 -9.41
CA ARG A 160 -13.64 -7.19 -10.58
C ARG A 160 -12.82 -7.40 -11.85
N SER A 161 -13.43 -8.13 -12.79
CA SER A 161 -12.95 -8.25 -14.15
C SER A 161 -14.00 -7.65 -15.11
N TYR A 162 -13.55 -6.90 -16.09
CA TYR A 162 -14.37 -6.30 -17.14
C TYR A 162 -13.87 -6.74 -18.51
N PRO A 163 -14.76 -6.98 -19.50
CA PRO A 163 -14.32 -7.08 -20.88
C PRO A 163 -13.80 -5.74 -21.38
N LEU A 164 -13.02 -5.75 -22.48
CA LEU A 164 -12.41 -4.54 -23.02
C LEU A 164 -13.46 -3.48 -23.41
N GLU A 165 -14.60 -3.92 -23.91
CA GLU A 165 -15.73 -3.10 -24.33
C GLU A 165 -16.32 -2.27 -23.18
N GLU A 166 -16.17 -2.75 -21.93
CA GLU A 166 -16.67 -2.09 -20.70
C GLU A 166 -15.60 -1.25 -20.00
N ILE A 167 -14.52 -0.88 -20.67
CA ILE A 167 -13.40 -0.14 -20.05
C ILE A 167 -13.86 1.20 -19.46
N VAL A 168 -14.86 1.86 -20.04
CA VAL A 168 -15.42 3.10 -19.52
C VAL A 168 -16.07 2.87 -18.14
N GLU A 169 -16.82 1.80 -17.99
CA GLU A 169 -17.47 1.44 -16.72
C GLU A 169 -16.43 1.01 -15.66
N ALA A 170 -15.36 0.31 -16.07
CA ALA A 170 -14.26 -0.02 -15.21
C ALA A 170 -13.58 1.25 -14.66
N HIS A 171 -13.34 2.27 -15.51
CA HIS A 171 -12.80 3.56 -15.08
C HIS A 171 -13.72 4.28 -14.11
N LYS A 172 -15.02 4.40 -14.42
CA LYS A 172 -16.00 4.99 -13.51
C LYS A 172 -15.99 4.31 -12.14
N TYR A 173 -15.90 2.99 -12.11
CA TYR A 173 -15.82 2.26 -10.85
C TYR A 173 -14.54 2.58 -10.08
N VAL A 174 -13.38 2.66 -10.74
CA VAL A 174 -12.12 3.05 -10.09
C VAL A 174 -12.22 4.43 -9.45
N GLU A 175 -12.82 5.40 -10.14
CA GLU A 175 -12.99 6.78 -9.67
C GLU A 175 -13.86 6.87 -8.40
N THR A 176 -14.74 5.91 -8.13
CA THR A 176 -15.51 5.87 -6.87
C THR A 176 -14.60 5.69 -5.63
N GLY A 177 -13.36 5.23 -5.79
CA GLY A 177 -12.45 4.91 -4.68
C GLY A 177 -12.80 3.64 -3.91
N ARG A 178 -13.89 2.93 -4.28
CA ARG A 178 -14.38 1.73 -3.58
C ARG A 178 -13.63 0.45 -3.95
N LYS A 179 -12.83 0.48 -5.00
CA LYS A 179 -12.09 -0.66 -5.51
C LYS A 179 -11.24 -1.34 -4.41
N LYS A 180 -11.28 -2.68 -4.36
CA LYS A 180 -10.51 -3.54 -3.45
C LYS A 180 -9.37 -4.21 -4.22
N GLY A 181 -8.13 -3.81 -3.97
CA GLY A 181 -6.98 -4.35 -4.72
C GLY A 181 -6.97 -3.90 -6.18
N ASN A 182 -7.15 -4.81 -7.12
CA ASN A 182 -6.95 -4.57 -8.56
C ASN A 182 -8.21 -4.85 -9.38
N LEU A 183 -8.32 -4.19 -10.54
CA LEU A 183 -9.23 -4.57 -11.60
C LEU A 183 -8.47 -5.28 -12.72
N VAL A 184 -9.15 -6.13 -13.43
CA VAL A 184 -8.65 -6.83 -14.61
C VAL A 184 -9.51 -6.45 -15.81
N ILE A 185 -8.87 -6.10 -16.92
CA ILE A 185 -9.52 -5.96 -18.22
C ILE A 185 -9.16 -7.18 -19.05
N ALA A 186 -10.18 -7.96 -19.42
CA ALA A 186 -9.99 -9.12 -20.31
C ALA A 186 -9.93 -8.63 -21.77
N VAL A 187 -8.84 -8.96 -22.47
CA VAL A 187 -8.63 -8.62 -23.88
C VAL A 187 -8.68 -9.91 -24.68
N GLY A 188 -9.64 -10.05 -25.60
CA GLY A 188 -9.81 -11.20 -26.50
C GLY A 188 -11.14 -11.94 -26.36
N ASP A 189 -11.46 -12.84 -27.28
CA ASP A 189 -12.76 -13.57 -27.43
C ASP A 189 -13.09 -14.53 -26.28
N ASN A 190 -12.30 -14.64 -25.26
CA ASN A 190 -12.55 -15.53 -24.13
C ASN A 190 -13.35 -14.80 -23.04
N ASN A 191 -14.66 -14.78 -23.16
CA ASN A 191 -15.63 -14.31 -22.16
C ASN A 191 -15.62 -15.11 -20.83
N LYS A 192 -14.54 -15.82 -20.50
CA LYS A 192 -14.34 -16.48 -19.20
C LYS A 192 -12.96 -16.14 -18.68
N PRO A 193 -12.85 -15.48 -17.50
CA PRO A 193 -11.59 -15.42 -16.81
C PRO A 193 -11.13 -16.86 -16.54
N LYS A 194 -9.99 -17.27 -17.10
CA LYS A 194 -9.29 -18.45 -16.58
C LYS A 194 -8.74 -18.06 -15.23
N VAL A 195 -9.41 -18.52 -14.18
CA VAL A 195 -8.95 -18.44 -12.79
C VAL A 195 -7.78 -19.37 -12.60
#